data_c1ed59602fef11858771a7d96933409b
#
_entry.id   c1ed59602fef11858771a7d96933409b
#
_cell.length_a   1.000
_cell.length_b   1.000
_cell.length_c   1.000
_cell.angle_alpha   90.00
_cell.angle_beta   90.00
_cell.angle_gamma   90.00
#
_symmetry.space_group_name_H-M   'P 1'
#
loop_
_entity.id
_entity.type
_entity.pdbx_description
1 polymer ?
#
loop_
_entity_poly.entity_id
_entity_poly.type
_entity_poly.pdbx_seq_one_letter_code
_entity_poly.pdbx_strand_id
1 'polypeptide(L)'
;DYPYGFSSTQVRLHSALENLRKGADCIDLCLNTNDLVNNRFESIIRDLLALTNLIDIQKKELRVILEYRLLTDEQLNTISEILTSKNIYRVILGTGTMVENLIDNVIVAHELKKYALLGVVNGVTNASQIQTLVEYDVEAVIFNSVQLVQKIWGIK
;
A
#
# COMPACT_ATOMS: atom_id res chain seq x y z
N ASP A 1 -3.97 0.21 12.78
CA ASP A 1 -4.10 -1.26 12.84
C ASP A 1 -3.03 -2.02 12.03
N TYR A 2 -1.98 -1.29 11.66
CA TYR A 2 -0.76 -1.86 11.09
C TYR A 2 -0.14 -2.88 12.10
N PRO A 3 0.44 -4.01 11.65
CA PRO A 3 0.66 -4.35 10.23
C PRO A 3 -0.40 -5.29 9.62
N TYR A 4 -1.38 -5.78 10.36
CA TYR A 4 -2.26 -6.87 9.91
C TYR A 4 -3.68 -6.44 9.53
N GLY A 5 -4.05 -5.24 9.84
CA GLY A 5 -5.35 -4.69 9.49
C GLY A 5 -6.53 -5.32 10.25
N PHE A 6 -6.39 -5.67 11.53
CA PHE A 6 -7.42 -6.40 12.29
C PHE A 6 -8.46 -5.51 13.00
N SER A 7 -8.32 -4.19 12.91
CA SER A 7 -9.29 -3.29 13.52
C SER A 7 -10.64 -3.31 12.81
N SER A 8 -11.70 -3.01 13.55
CA SER A 8 -13.02 -2.85 12.94
C SER A 8 -13.08 -1.61 12.04
N THR A 9 -14.03 -1.60 11.09
CA THR A 9 -14.29 -0.46 10.21
C THR A 9 -14.47 0.86 10.98
N GLN A 10 -15.16 0.83 12.13
CA GLN A 10 -15.38 2.01 12.96
C GLN A 10 -14.08 2.57 13.55
N VAL A 11 -13.21 1.70 14.04
CA VAL A 11 -11.89 2.10 14.58
C VAL A 11 -11.02 2.71 13.48
N ARG A 12 -11.03 2.12 12.28
CA ARG A 12 -10.31 2.63 11.10
C ARG A 12 -10.79 4.01 10.69
N LEU A 13 -12.12 4.20 10.59
CA LEU A 13 -12.74 5.48 10.26
C LEU A 13 -12.39 6.56 11.29
N HIS A 14 -12.50 6.22 12.60
CA HIS A 14 -12.15 7.16 13.66
C HIS A 14 -10.67 7.56 13.58
N SER A 15 -9.77 6.60 13.44
CA SER A 15 -8.34 6.85 13.30
C SER A 15 -8.01 7.70 12.05
N ALA A 16 -8.62 7.38 10.91
CA ALA A 16 -8.44 8.16 9.68
C ALA A 16 -8.90 9.61 9.87
N LEU A 17 -10.09 9.83 10.43
CA LEU A 17 -10.64 11.15 10.69
C LEU A 17 -9.74 11.98 11.62
N GLU A 18 -9.24 11.38 12.69
CA GLU A 18 -8.33 12.05 13.64
C GLU A 18 -7.01 12.47 12.98
N ASN A 19 -6.45 11.59 12.13
CA ASN A 19 -5.21 11.92 11.41
C ASN A 19 -5.44 13.02 10.36
N LEU A 20 -6.56 13.00 9.65
CA LEU A 20 -6.93 14.07 8.72
C LEU A 20 -7.12 15.41 9.42
N ARG A 21 -7.76 15.44 10.60
CA ARG A 21 -7.90 16.65 11.44
C ARG A 21 -6.55 17.19 11.90
N LYS A 22 -5.56 16.33 12.11
CA LYS A 22 -4.18 16.69 12.45
C LYS A 22 -3.34 17.15 11.25
N GLY A 23 -3.91 17.16 10.05
CA GLY A 23 -3.27 17.67 8.84
C GLY A 23 -2.66 16.61 7.93
N ALA A 24 -3.02 15.32 8.10
CA ALA A 24 -2.60 14.31 7.12
C ALA A 24 -3.22 14.58 5.74
N ASP A 25 -2.43 14.44 4.68
CA ASP A 25 -2.87 14.55 3.30
C ASP A 25 -3.14 13.19 2.65
N CYS A 26 -2.63 12.13 3.26
CA CYS A 26 -2.80 10.77 2.80
C CYS A 26 -3.02 9.82 4.00
N ILE A 27 -3.85 8.82 3.79
CA ILE A 27 -4.09 7.73 4.75
C ILE A 27 -3.59 6.42 4.12
N ASP A 28 -2.71 5.72 4.84
CA ASP A 28 -2.26 4.39 4.49
C ASP A 28 -3.11 3.36 5.24
N LEU A 29 -3.92 2.60 4.51
CA LEU A 29 -4.77 1.56 5.06
C LEU A 29 -4.14 0.18 4.89
N CYS A 30 -3.83 -0.49 5.99
CA CYS A 30 -3.48 -1.90 5.94
C CYS A 30 -4.74 -2.75 5.75
N LEU A 31 -4.81 -3.54 4.67
CA LEU A 31 -5.92 -4.46 4.46
C LEU A 31 -5.87 -5.59 5.49
N ASN A 32 -7.06 -6.07 5.86
CA ASN A 32 -7.16 -7.20 6.79
C ASN A 32 -6.61 -8.46 6.14
N THR A 33 -5.43 -8.89 6.58
CA THR A 33 -4.73 -10.05 6.02
C THR A 33 -5.53 -11.34 6.20
N ASN A 34 -6.26 -11.48 7.31
CA ASN A 34 -7.10 -12.65 7.55
C ASN A 34 -8.30 -12.71 6.60
N ASP A 35 -8.88 -11.55 6.25
CA ASP A 35 -9.98 -11.50 5.28
C ASP A 35 -9.47 -11.77 3.85
N LEU A 36 -8.27 -11.25 3.51
CA LEU A 36 -7.63 -11.51 2.23
C LEU A 36 -7.38 -13.00 1.98
N VAL A 37 -6.67 -13.67 2.89
CA VAL A 37 -6.29 -15.08 2.72
C VAL A 37 -7.48 -16.05 2.78
N ASN A 38 -8.59 -15.63 3.38
CA ASN A 38 -9.82 -16.40 3.45
C ASN A 38 -10.88 -15.99 2.43
N ASN A 39 -10.53 -15.19 1.42
CA ASN A 39 -11.42 -14.72 0.35
C ASN A 39 -12.66 -13.98 0.85
N ARG A 40 -12.59 -13.32 2.03
CA ARG A 40 -13.72 -12.53 2.58
C ARG A 40 -13.72 -11.12 2.00
N PHE A 41 -13.79 -11.03 0.68
CA PHE A 41 -13.70 -9.78 -0.06
C PHE A 41 -14.83 -8.79 0.24
N GLU A 42 -16.04 -9.26 0.61
CA GLU A 42 -17.14 -8.38 1.01
C GLU A 42 -16.80 -7.55 2.26
N SER A 43 -16.07 -8.13 3.21
CA SER A 43 -15.59 -7.40 4.39
C SER A 43 -14.62 -6.29 3.99
N ILE A 44 -13.68 -6.61 3.11
CA ILE A 44 -12.69 -5.66 2.58
C ILE A 44 -13.39 -4.54 1.78
N ILE A 45 -14.32 -4.89 0.91
CA ILE A 45 -15.09 -3.91 0.11
C ILE A 45 -15.85 -2.95 1.01
N ARG A 46 -16.46 -3.42 2.09
CA ARG A 46 -17.16 -2.58 3.07
C ARG A 46 -16.21 -1.58 3.74
N ASP A 47 -15.04 -2.02 4.16
CA ASP A 47 -14.02 -1.16 4.76
C ASP A 47 -13.53 -0.11 3.77
N LEU A 48 -13.22 -0.53 2.54
CA LEU A 48 -12.78 0.37 1.49
C LEU A 48 -13.83 1.43 1.15
N LEU A 49 -15.11 1.04 1.00
CA LEU A 49 -16.20 1.98 0.73
C LEU A 49 -16.35 3.02 1.84
N ALA A 50 -16.28 2.59 3.09
CA ALA A 50 -16.41 3.51 4.22
C ALA A 50 -15.25 4.54 4.26
N LEU A 51 -14.02 4.10 3.97
CA LEU A 51 -12.85 4.97 3.99
C LEU A 51 -12.75 5.84 2.74
N THR A 52 -13.04 5.32 1.54
CA THR A 52 -13.05 6.14 0.32
C THR A 52 -14.06 7.27 0.42
N ASN A 53 -15.27 7.02 0.91
CA ASN A 53 -16.26 8.07 1.13
C ASN A 53 -15.75 9.19 2.06
N LEU A 54 -15.06 8.83 3.15
CA LEU A 54 -14.46 9.82 4.06
C LEU A 54 -13.35 10.63 3.36
N ILE A 55 -12.48 9.94 2.63
CA ILE A 55 -11.31 10.51 1.95
C ILE A 55 -11.74 11.46 0.83
N ASP A 56 -12.74 11.06 0.02
CA ASP A 56 -13.28 11.85 -1.08
C ASP A 56 -13.90 13.16 -0.60
N ILE A 57 -14.68 13.11 0.50
CA ILE A 57 -15.23 14.33 1.13
C ILE A 57 -14.13 15.29 1.55
N GLN A 58 -13.03 14.77 2.07
CA GLN A 58 -11.89 15.57 2.54
C GLN A 58 -10.93 15.97 1.41
N LYS A 59 -11.12 15.47 0.18
CA LYS A 59 -10.23 15.68 -0.97
C LYS A 59 -8.79 15.27 -0.67
N LYS A 60 -8.62 14.13 -0.03
CA LYS A 60 -7.34 13.55 0.39
C LYS A 60 -7.05 12.27 -0.39
N GLU A 61 -5.96 11.60 -0.08
CA GLU A 61 -5.54 10.37 -0.74
C GLU A 61 -5.70 9.15 0.18
N LEU A 62 -6.15 8.05 -0.37
CA LEU A 62 -6.11 6.72 0.25
C LEU A 62 -5.12 5.85 -0.50
N ARG A 63 -4.14 5.32 0.21
CA ARG A 63 -3.27 4.24 -0.29
C ARG A 63 -3.55 2.98 0.52
N VAL A 64 -3.31 1.84 -0.10
CA VAL A 64 -3.53 0.53 0.52
C VAL A 64 -2.19 -0.16 0.74
N ILE A 65 -1.98 -0.70 1.94
CA ILE A 65 -0.86 -1.59 2.24
C ILE A 65 -1.35 -3.03 2.04
N LEU A 66 -0.70 -3.75 1.13
CA LEU A 66 -1.05 -5.11 0.75
C LEU A 66 0.11 -6.07 1.01
N GLU A 67 -0.07 -7.02 1.93
CA GLU A 67 0.90 -8.11 2.14
C GLU A 67 0.66 -9.20 1.07
N TYR A 68 1.12 -8.92 -0.14
CA TYR A 68 0.87 -9.76 -1.32
C TYR A 68 1.48 -11.16 -1.19
N ARG A 69 2.53 -11.34 -0.38
CA ARG A 69 3.21 -12.63 -0.18
C ARG A 69 2.34 -13.70 0.47
N LEU A 70 1.23 -13.29 1.07
CA LEU A 70 0.25 -14.20 1.65
C LEU A 70 -0.84 -14.61 0.65
N LEU A 71 -0.85 -14.04 -0.55
CA LEU A 71 -1.90 -14.19 -1.53
C LEU A 71 -1.50 -15.15 -2.65
N THR A 72 -2.47 -15.87 -3.16
CA THR A 72 -2.36 -16.53 -4.47
C THR A 72 -2.49 -15.49 -5.59
N ASP A 73 -2.07 -15.84 -6.81
CA ASP A 73 -2.24 -14.98 -7.99
C ASP A 73 -3.72 -14.62 -8.23
N GLU A 74 -4.64 -15.57 -8.00
CA GLU A 74 -6.07 -15.32 -8.12
C GLU A 74 -6.56 -14.28 -7.11
N GLN A 75 -6.10 -14.38 -5.86
CA GLN A 75 -6.43 -13.41 -4.81
C GLN A 75 -5.84 -12.03 -5.12
N LEU A 76 -4.60 -11.98 -5.62
CA LEU A 76 -3.96 -10.73 -6.02
C LEU A 76 -4.72 -10.07 -7.19
N ASN A 77 -5.14 -10.84 -8.17
CA ASN A 77 -5.94 -10.35 -9.28
C ASN A 77 -7.29 -9.79 -8.78
N THR A 78 -8.00 -10.55 -7.96
CA THR A 78 -9.31 -10.15 -7.42
C THR A 78 -9.22 -8.85 -6.61
N ILE A 79 -8.25 -8.75 -5.69
CA ILE A 79 -8.09 -7.52 -4.89
C ILE A 79 -7.69 -6.33 -5.77
N SER A 80 -6.88 -6.53 -6.81
CA SER A 80 -6.49 -5.48 -7.73
C SER A 80 -7.68 -4.89 -8.49
N GLU A 81 -8.60 -5.74 -8.97
CA GLU A 81 -9.86 -5.32 -9.59
C GLU A 81 -10.75 -4.54 -8.61
N ILE A 82 -10.85 -5.03 -7.37
CA ILE A 82 -11.62 -4.34 -6.31
C ILE A 82 -11.05 -2.94 -6.07
N LEU A 83 -9.73 -2.80 -5.90
CA LEU A 83 -9.09 -1.51 -5.64
C LEU A 83 -9.35 -0.52 -6.79
N THR A 84 -9.13 -0.95 -8.03
CA THR A 84 -9.39 -0.13 -9.21
C THR A 84 -10.86 0.30 -9.29
N SER A 85 -11.80 -0.61 -8.99
CA SER A 85 -13.24 -0.30 -8.98
C SER A 85 -13.65 0.74 -7.92
N LYS A 86 -12.79 0.97 -6.91
CA LYS A 86 -12.98 1.96 -5.84
C LYS A 86 -12.12 3.20 -6.00
N ASN A 87 -11.50 3.40 -7.18
CA ASN A 87 -10.60 4.52 -7.47
C ASN A 87 -9.39 4.61 -6.52
N ILE A 88 -8.92 3.48 -6.03
CA ILE A 88 -7.71 3.39 -5.23
C ILE A 88 -6.59 2.93 -6.15
N TYR A 89 -5.63 3.81 -6.43
CA TYR A 89 -4.61 3.56 -7.47
C TYR A 89 -3.21 3.30 -6.92
N ARG A 90 -2.95 3.51 -5.62
CA ARG A 90 -1.64 3.29 -5.02
C ARG A 90 -1.65 2.17 -4.00
N VAL A 91 -0.76 1.19 -4.23
CA VAL A 91 -0.62 -0.02 -3.41
C VAL A 91 0.80 -0.11 -2.89
N ILE A 92 0.96 -0.02 -1.57
CA ILE A 92 2.23 -0.23 -0.89
C ILE A 92 2.44 -1.73 -0.77
N LEU A 93 3.54 -2.23 -1.32
CA LEU A 93 3.85 -3.66 -1.40
C LEU A 93 4.54 -4.14 -0.13
N GLY A 94 3.80 -4.95 0.63
CA GLY A 94 4.26 -5.54 1.88
C GLY A 94 4.15 -4.62 3.09
N THR A 95 4.11 -5.23 4.25
CA THR A 95 4.01 -4.57 5.55
C THR A 95 5.38 -4.36 6.21
N GLY A 96 6.46 -4.90 5.65
CA GLY A 96 7.78 -4.92 6.29
C GLY A 96 7.90 -5.89 7.46
N THR A 97 6.88 -6.70 7.74
CA THR A 97 6.92 -7.73 8.80
C THR A 97 7.41 -9.08 8.30
N MET A 98 7.37 -9.29 7.00
CA MET A 98 7.95 -10.46 6.34
C MET A 98 9.30 -10.13 5.74
N VAL A 99 10.09 -11.14 5.39
CA VAL A 99 11.37 -10.94 4.70
C VAL A 99 11.10 -10.28 3.35
N GLU A 100 11.64 -9.10 3.18
CA GLU A 100 11.48 -8.29 1.97
C GLU A 100 12.49 -8.73 0.92
N ASN A 101 12.00 -9.02 -0.30
CA ASN A 101 12.82 -9.20 -1.48
C ASN A 101 12.48 -8.07 -2.47
N LEU A 102 13.47 -7.24 -2.77
CA LEU A 102 13.28 -6.09 -3.66
C LEU A 102 12.84 -6.52 -5.06
N ILE A 103 13.38 -7.62 -5.58
CA ILE A 103 13.07 -8.12 -6.93
C ILE A 103 11.60 -8.55 -6.99
N ASP A 104 11.12 -9.28 -5.99
CA ASP A 104 9.71 -9.71 -5.93
C ASP A 104 8.78 -8.50 -5.86
N ASN A 105 9.14 -7.47 -5.07
CA ASN A 105 8.38 -6.22 -5.02
C ASN A 105 8.32 -5.52 -6.38
N VAL A 106 9.42 -5.51 -7.13
CA VAL A 106 9.47 -4.93 -8.49
C VAL A 106 8.59 -5.71 -9.45
N ILE A 107 8.66 -7.06 -9.42
CA ILE A 107 7.83 -7.92 -10.28
C ILE A 107 6.35 -7.65 -10.02
N VAL A 108 5.94 -7.64 -8.75
CA VAL A 108 4.54 -7.39 -8.38
C VAL A 108 4.11 -5.97 -8.74
N ALA A 109 4.97 -4.95 -8.55
CA ALA A 109 4.68 -3.59 -9.00
C ALA A 109 4.38 -3.53 -10.51
N HIS A 110 5.14 -4.28 -11.32
CA HIS A 110 4.89 -4.41 -12.75
C HIS A 110 3.56 -5.09 -13.06
N GLU A 111 3.26 -6.21 -12.37
CA GLU A 111 2.00 -6.93 -12.54
C GLU A 111 0.78 -6.06 -12.22
N LEU A 112 0.88 -5.19 -11.22
CA LEU A 112 -0.20 -4.28 -10.84
C LEU A 112 -0.54 -3.25 -11.92
N LYS A 113 0.42 -2.90 -12.81
CA LYS A 113 0.18 -1.94 -13.91
C LYS A 113 -0.93 -2.38 -14.86
N LYS A 114 -1.17 -3.67 -15.05
CA LYS A 114 -2.28 -4.19 -15.88
C LYS A 114 -3.67 -3.82 -15.33
N TYR A 115 -3.76 -3.49 -14.04
CA TYR A 115 -4.98 -3.00 -13.39
C TYR A 115 -5.00 -1.48 -13.21
N ALA A 116 -4.08 -0.75 -13.85
CA ALA A 116 -3.86 0.67 -13.66
C ALA A 116 -3.52 1.04 -12.20
N LEU A 117 -2.89 0.12 -11.46
CA LEU A 117 -2.42 0.34 -10.10
C LEU A 117 -0.93 0.67 -10.09
N LEU A 118 -0.55 1.62 -9.25
CA LEU A 118 0.82 2.00 -8.98
C LEU A 118 1.35 1.24 -7.77
N GLY A 119 2.23 0.28 -7.99
CA GLY A 119 2.94 -0.42 -6.92
C GLY A 119 4.02 0.47 -6.29
N VAL A 120 3.85 0.80 -5.01
CA VAL A 120 4.85 1.53 -4.22
C VAL A 120 5.79 0.53 -3.57
N VAL A 121 7.04 0.51 -4.03
CA VAL A 121 8.04 -0.47 -3.58
C VAL A 121 8.67 -0.02 -2.26
N ASN A 122 8.78 -0.93 -1.33
CA ASN A 122 9.52 -0.79 -0.06
C ASN A 122 10.71 -1.75 -0.01
N GLY A 123 11.46 -1.77 1.11
CA GLY A 123 12.59 -2.68 1.30
C GLY A 123 13.90 -2.19 0.68
N VAL A 124 13.99 -0.94 0.26
CA VAL A 124 15.26 -0.34 -0.20
C VAL A 124 16.18 -0.09 0.98
N THR A 125 17.37 -0.69 0.94
CA THR A 125 18.35 -0.65 2.04
C THR A 125 19.64 0.08 1.69
N ASN A 126 19.90 0.31 0.39
CA ASN A 126 21.10 1.01 -0.07
C ASN A 126 20.87 1.77 -1.38
N ALA A 127 21.78 2.70 -1.68
CA ALA A 127 21.65 3.60 -2.83
C ALA A 127 21.80 2.88 -4.19
N SER A 128 22.55 1.76 -4.26
CA SER A 128 22.72 1.04 -5.54
C SER A 128 21.41 0.40 -6.03
N GLN A 129 20.51 0.06 -5.12
CA GLN A 129 19.19 -0.48 -5.47
C GLN A 129 18.30 0.54 -6.20
N ILE A 130 18.54 1.84 -6.02
CA ILE A 130 17.76 2.88 -6.71
C ILE A 130 17.95 2.80 -8.22
N GLN A 131 19.18 2.52 -8.68
CA GLN A 131 19.43 2.37 -10.10
C GLN A 131 18.62 1.21 -10.69
N THR A 132 18.59 0.08 -10.01
CA THR A 132 17.74 -1.06 -10.38
C THR A 132 16.26 -0.67 -10.47
N LEU A 133 15.75 0.07 -9.49
CA LEU A 133 14.34 0.52 -9.51
C LEU A 133 14.04 1.43 -10.69
N VAL A 134 14.95 2.32 -11.05
CA VAL A 134 14.82 3.18 -12.24
C VAL A 134 14.86 2.35 -13.53
N GLU A 135 15.77 1.37 -13.63
CA GLU A 135 15.87 0.48 -14.79
C GLU A 135 14.60 -0.37 -15.00
N TYR A 136 13.92 -0.72 -13.91
CA TYR A 136 12.64 -1.45 -13.95
C TYR A 136 11.40 -0.55 -13.94
N ASP A 137 11.57 0.76 -14.17
CA ASP A 137 10.46 1.71 -14.28
C ASP A 137 9.51 1.70 -13.07
N VAL A 138 10.09 1.65 -11.87
CA VAL A 138 9.35 1.76 -10.61
C VAL A 138 9.09 3.25 -10.31
N GLU A 139 7.82 3.63 -10.25
CA GLU A 139 7.43 5.03 -10.15
C GLU A 139 7.45 5.60 -8.73
N ALA A 140 7.35 4.72 -7.71
CA ALA A 140 7.30 5.17 -6.32
C ALA A 140 8.00 4.19 -5.37
N VAL A 141 8.70 4.77 -4.37
CA VAL A 141 9.49 4.02 -3.38
C VAL A 141 9.25 4.60 -1.98
N ILE A 142 9.14 3.72 -0.99
CA ILE A 142 9.14 4.09 0.42
C ILE A 142 10.49 3.73 1.03
N PHE A 143 11.08 4.70 1.73
CA PHE A 143 12.31 4.52 2.49
C PHE A 143 12.01 4.44 3.98
N ASN A 144 12.57 3.44 4.64
CA ASN A 144 12.44 3.24 6.08
C ASN A 144 13.50 4.01 6.89
N SER A 145 14.41 4.76 6.23
CA SER A 145 15.51 5.45 6.87
C SER A 145 15.73 6.83 6.28
N VAL A 146 15.66 7.85 7.14
CA VAL A 146 16.01 9.23 6.78
C VAL A 146 17.47 9.33 6.39
N GLN A 147 18.36 8.60 7.07
CA GLN A 147 19.80 8.57 6.76
C GLN A 147 20.08 8.04 5.36
N LEU A 148 19.31 7.04 4.91
CA LEU A 148 19.40 6.52 3.54
C LEU A 148 18.98 7.58 2.52
N VAL A 149 17.88 8.27 2.77
CA VAL A 149 17.39 9.38 1.94
C VAL A 149 18.44 10.47 1.84
N GLN A 150 19.00 10.92 2.97
CA GLN A 150 20.05 11.93 3.00
C GLN A 150 21.30 11.51 2.20
N LYS A 151 21.72 10.25 2.33
CA LYS A 151 22.86 9.69 1.59
C LYS A 151 22.62 9.67 0.08
N ILE A 152 21.42 9.32 -0.37
CA ILE A 152 21.05 9.22 -1.79
C ILE A 152 21.02 10.60 -2.44
N TRP A 153 20.39 11.57 -1.78
CA TRP A 153 20.21 12.93 -2.34
C TRP A 153 21.25 13.94 -1.89
N GLY A 154 22.26 13.55 -1.12
CA GLY A 154 23.32 14.46 -0.66
C GLY A 154 22.81 15.57 0.28
N ILE A 155 21.67 15.38 0.92
CA ILE A 155 21.07 16.34 1.85
C ILE A 155 21.82 16.23 3.19
N LYS A 156 22.36 17.36 3.67
CA LYS A 156 23.02 17.43 4.99
C LYS A 156 22.03 17.74 6.09
#